data_1a282f57d7ae9cb32720a0c19be0cebc
#
_entry.id   1a282f57d7ae9cb32720a0c19be0cebc
#
_cell.length_a   1.000
_cell.length_b   1.000
_cell.length_c   1.000
_cell.angle_alpha   90.00
_cell.angle_beta   90.00
_cell.angle_gamma   90.00
#
_symmetry.space_group_name_H-M   'P 1'
#
loop_
_entity.id
_entity.type
_entity.pdbx_description
1 polymer ?
#
loop_
_entity_poly.entity_id
_entity_poly.type
_entity_poly.pdbx_seq_one_letter_code
_entity_poly.pdbx_strand_id
1 'polypeptide(L)'
;MKAYDLSMSEDVTSTKLEEALWKALDTGLDRLFEKGSDHLMIVIDGLDRLENNDNVKSAMNHIGLLTSKHGSLQAITLSRTSPHKPSKGKTQPFQIKPDYTLEDLRHIAEHALGDFPHYRTLGEHAQESIVERLIHTARGNFLWLLLTIFLLRRESSSDSFEKASRAANEAPQSLDPTIGRIIGTFDMSKSDARLSLSWMLVAERPMTLLEIKSLLQVDLRNKHTIERKSDIQQDLLVALGPLIDIQHEFVRFRHPAIQDYLQGLQIHGTTTLLKPRDAQADLAMRLLAYCKFNLNKHQDPSLEVVSETHVHKLFTKHLLLEYAVQYWINHFNASSMYIDRSIQLSSEFKGVFPSSTFMAMLEWACWSPQTPRGDNHDLALRVRELVFTEKHECVLQSLIICGTFSRTASRTTEAGNLFFRAFRIGQAVLRKHHTLIVSCATTFLTVTESTTSTTRTELTSRKEETLRYVIDFYKHQHGQTHDLVIRYYKMLAQLYVEIHEEQNAEFVWRELRNIVSSRFGKGSEVSCCP
;
A
#
# COMPACT_ATOMS: atom_id res chain seq x y z
N MET A 1 3.53 20.52 -7.12
CA MET A 1 4.97 20.32 -7.21
C MET A 1 5.67 20.50 -5.86
N LYS A 2 5.75 21.71 -5.25
CA LYS A 2 6.43 21.88 -3.94
C LYS A 2 5.87 21.02 -2.79
N ALA A 3 4.56 20.77 -2.72
CA ALA A 3 3.97 19.90 -1.69
C ALA A 3 4.30 18.43 -1.92
N TYR A 4 4.41 18.00 -3.18
CA TYR A 4 4.86 16.65 -3.58
C TYR A 4 6.34 16.45 -3.26
N ASP A 5 7.18 17.47 -3.56
CA ASP A 5 8.60 17.42 -3.23
C ASP A 5 8.85 17.32 -1.71
N LEU A 6 7.99 17.98 -0.90
CA LEU A 6 8.03 17.88 0.56
C LEU A 6 7.64 16.49 1.08
N SER A 7 6.66 15.81 0.44
CA SER A 7 6.25 14.46 0.85
C SER A 7 7.34 13.40 0.63
N MET A 8 8.34 13.70 -0.22
CA MET A 8 9.46 12.82 -0.55
C MET A 8 10.69 13.06 0.33
N SER A 9 10.67 14.03 1.25
CA SER A 9 11.79 14.31 2.16
C SER A 9 11.52 13.68 3.53
N GLU A 10 12.44 12.86 4.03
CA GLU A 10 12.33 12.12 5.31
C GLU A 10 12.24 13.02 6.56
N ASP A 11 12.58 14.30 6.46
CA ASP A 11 12.54 15.27 7.57
C ASP A 11 11.23 16.04 7.71
N VAL A 12 10.21 15.72 6.91
CA VAL A 12 8.93 16.44 6.96
C VAL A 12 8.04 15.84 8.03
N THR A 13 7.90 16.54 9.13
CA THR A 13 6.84 16.26 10.11
C THR A 13 5.48 16.34 9.42
N SER A 14 4.53 15.48 9.82
CA SER A 14 3.15 15.45 9.31
C SER A 14 2.52 16.85 9.25
N THR A 15 2.85 17.71 10.20
CA THR A 15 2.40 19.11 10.29
C THR A 15 2.90 19.98 9.14
N LYS A 16 4.16 19.85 8.75
CA LYS A 16 4.71 20.64 7.60
C LYS A 16 4.10 20.22 6.27
N LEU A 17 3.81 18.93 6.11
CA LEU A 17 3.12 18.44 4.91
C LEU A 17 1.68 18.98 4.86
N GLU A 18 0.95 18.94 5.97
CA GLU A 18 -0.40 19.48 6.08
C GLU A 18 -0.43 20.97 5.71
N GLU A 19 0.45 21.79 6.31
CA GLU A 19 0.58 23.22 5.98
C GLU A 19 0.89 23.47 4.50
N ALA A 20 1.78 22.64 3.90
CA ALA A 20 2.11 22.77 2.49
C ALA A 20 0.92 22.43 1.57
N LEU A 21 0.11 21.43 1.93
CA LEU A 21 -1.10 21.05 1.19
C LEU A 21 -2.17 22.14 1.27
N TRP A 22 -2.42 22.71 2.47
CA TRP A 22 -3.34 23.83 2.64
C TRP A 22 -2.91 25.07 1.85
N LYS A 23 -1.60 25.36 1.84
CA LYS A 23 -1.04 26.46 1.05
C LYS A 23 -1.15 26.21 -0.45
N ALA A 24 -0.97 24.97 -0.90
CA ALA A 24 -1.14 24.60 -2.31
C ALA A 24 -2.60 24.77 -2.76
N LEU A 25 -3.56 24.36 -1.91
CA LEU A 25 -4.99 24.57 -2.15
C LEU A 25 -5.33 26.06 -2.24
N ASP A 26 -4.87 26.86 -1.28
CA ASP A 26 -5.08 28.31 -1.28
C ASP A 26 -4.56 28.98 -2.56
N THR A 27 -3.32 28.63 -2.96
CA THR A 27 -2.74 29.12 -4.22
C THR A 27 -3.53 28.68 -5.46
N GLY A 28 -4.07 27.46 -5.44
CA GLY A 28 -4.94 26.94 -6.49
C GLY A 28 -6.25 27.73 -6.61
N LEU A 29 -6.85 28.06 -5.46
CA LEU A 29 -8.07 28.89 -5.38
C LEU A 29 -7.82 30.32 -5.83
N ASP A 30 -6.68 30.96 -5.45
CA ASP A 30 -6.28 32.26 -5.97
C ASP A 30 -6.31 32.28 -7.51
N ARG A 31 -5.65 31.29 -8.14
CA ARG A 31 -5.61 31.18 -9.61
C ARG A 31 -6.97 30.89 -10.25
N LEU A 32 -7.82 30.14 -9.55
CA LEU A 32 -9.16 29.81 -10.03
C LEU A 32 -10.02 31.07 -10.09
N PHE A 33 -10.01 31.87 -9.02
CA PHE A 33 -10.82 33.07 -8.89
C PHE A 33 -10.27 34.29 -9.68
N GLU A 34 -8.95 34.37 -9.92
CA GLU A 34 -8.35 35.36 -10.82
C GLU A 34 -8.90 35.26 -12.26
N LYS A 35 -9.34 34.10 -12.70
CA LYS A 35 -9.92 33.87 -14.04
C LYS A 35 -11.40 34.20 -14.12
N GLY A 36 -11.99 34.79 -13.07
CA GLY A 36 -13.40 35.19 -13.04
C GLY A 36 -14.35 34.01 -12.97
N SER A 37 -13.92 32.89 -12.40
CA SER A 37 -14.80 31.77 -12.09
C SER A 37 -15.85 32.16 -11.08
N ASP A 38 -17.06 31.73 -11.32
CA ASP A 38 -18.22 32.05 -10.50
C ASP A 38 -18.10 31.52 -9.05
N HIS A 39 -19.05 30.87 -8.49
CA HIS A 39 -19.01 30.37 -7.13
C HIS A 39 -18.51 28.95 -7.06
N LEU A 40 -17.64 28.64 -6.09
CA LEU A 40 -17.20 27.29 -5.76
C LEU A 40 -17.81 26.85 -4.44
N MET A 41 -18.41 25.67 -4.41
CA MET A 41 -18.89 25.05 -3.19
C MET A 41 -18.10 23.78 -2.90
N ILE A 42 -17.53 23.66 -1.70
CA ILE A 42 -16.85 22.46 -1.21
C ILE A 42 -17.77 21.79 -0.19
N VAL A 43 -18.02 20.48 -0.36
CA VAL A 43 -18.76 19.67 0.60
C VAL A 43 -17.80 18.66 1.23
N ILE A 44 -17.71 18.69 2.56
CA ILE A 44 -16.83 17.81 3.34
C ILE A 44 -17.73 16.99 4.28
N ASP A 45 -17.79 15.69 4.03
CA ASP A 45 -18.55 14.76 4.87
C ASP A 45 -17.63 13.98 5.83
N GLY A 46 -18.14 13.67 7.02
CA GLY A 46 -17.46 12.85 8.00
C GLY A 46 -16.29 13.55 8.70
N LEU A 47 -16.38 14.84 8.95
CA LEU A 47 -15.33 15.60 9.64
C LEU A 47 -15.01 15.02 11.05
N ASP A 48 -15.98 14.41 11.71
CA ASP A 48 -15.84 13.70 12.99
C ASP A 48 -15.03 12.39 12.92
N ARG A 49 -14.63 11.96 11.72
CA ARG A 49 -13.78 10.77 11.53
C ARG A 49 -12.29 11.06 11.58
N LEU A 50 -11.90 12.31 11.66
CA LEU A 50 -10.53 12.66 11.93
C LEU A 50 -10.14 12.17 13.33
N GLU A 51 -9.01 11.46 13.42
CA GLU A 51 -8.59 10.69 14.61
C GLU A 51 -8.45 11.53 15.89
N ASN A 52 -8.30 12.85 15.76
CA ASN A 52 -8.03 13.73 16.87
C ASN A 52 -8.88 15.01 16.76
N ASN A 53 -9.44 15.47 17.92
CA ASN A 53 -10.15 16.74 18.02
C ASN A 53 -9.30 17.94 17.57
N ASP A 54 -7.99 17.90 17.71
CA ASP A 54 -7.10 18.97 17.27
C ASP A 54 -6.97 18.99 15.75
N ASN A 55 -7.02 17.84 15.08
CA ASN A 55 -7.08 17.74 13.61
C ASN A 55 -8.40 18.33 13.08
N VAL A 56 -9.52 18.06 13.77
CA VAL A 56 -10.82 18.66 13.42
C VAL A 56 -10.77 20.18 13.55
N LYS A 57 -10.18 20.71 14.62
CA LYS A 57 -10.01 22.15 14.84
C LYS A 57 -9.10 22.76 13.77
N SER A 58 -7.97 22.10 13.43
CA SER A 58 -7.05 22.53 12.40
C SER A 58 -7.76 22.64 11.05
N ALA A 59 -8.46 21.57 10.63
CA ALA A 59 -9.21 21.55 9.39
C ALA A 59 -10.28 22.64 9.33
N MET A 60 -11.08 22.82 10.39
CA MET A 60 -12.10 23.86 10.46
C MET A 60 -11.51 25.27 10.40
N ASN A 61 -10.38 25.51 11.05
CA ASN A 61 -9.69 26.79 10.98
C ASN A 61 -9.18 27.11 9.57
N HIS A 62 -8.59 26.12 8.88
CA HIS A 62 -8.14 26.30 7.50
C HIS A 62 -9.31 26.55 6.54
N ILE A 63 -10.42 25.80 6.66
CA ILE A 63 -11.64 26.03 5.87
C ILE A 63 -12.18 27.45 6.14
N GLY A 64 -12.23 27.87 7.40
CA GLY A 64 -12.66 29.21 7.77
C GLY A 64 -11.77 30.32 7.24
N LEU A 65 -10.45 30.11 7.18
CA LEU A 65 -9.50 31.02 6.56
C LEU A 65 -9.72 31.12 5.04
N LEU A 66 -9.84 29.98 4.35
CA LEU A 66 -10.06 29.95 2.90
C LEU A 66 -11.37 30.62 2.50
N THR A 67 -12.48 30.30 3.18
CA THR A 67 -13.79 30.93 2.91
C THR A 67 -13.83 32.42 3.27
N SER A 68 -13.02 32.85 4.22
CA SER A 68 -12.90 34.28 4.56
C SER A 68 -12.06 35.06 3.55
N LYS A 69 -11.03 34.42 2.97
CA LYS A 69 -10.15 35.01 1.97
C LYS A 69 -10.84 35.08 0.59
N HIS A 70 -11.52 34.02 0.21
CA HIS A 70 -12.17 33.87 -1.08
C HIS A 70 -13.70 34.00 -0.94
N GLY A 71 -14.25 35.17 -1.16
CA GLY A 71 -15.69 35.44 -0.99
C GLY A 71 -16.61 34.63 -1.89
N SER A 72 -16.09 34.09 -2.99
CA SER A 72 -16.80 33.16 -3.90
C SER A 72 -16.71 31.71 -3.49
N LEU A 73 -15.98 31.36 -2.40
CA LEU A 73 -15.87 30.03 -1.86
C LEU A 73 -16.88 29.82 -0.73
N GLN A 74 -17.70 28.80 -0.86
CA GLN A 74 -18.58 28.31 0.20
C GLN A 74 -18.17 26.90 0.59
N ALA A 75 -18.31 26.56 1.88
CA ALA A 75 -18.04 25.23 2.38
C ALA A 75 -19.21 24.71 3.23
N ILE A 76 -19.63 23.46 2.97
CA ILE A 76 -20.58 22.72 3.78
C ILE A 76 -19.80 21.59 4.45
N THR A 77 -19.80 21.54 5.78
CA THR A 77 -19.18 20.48 6.55
C THR A 77 -20.25 19.65 7.26
N LEU A 78 -20.20 18.33 7.10
CA LEU A 78 -21.11 17.40 7.74
C LEU A 78 -20.37 16.66 8.86
N SER A 79 -21.01 16.56 10.03
CA SER A 79 -20.44 15.90 11.21
C SER A 79 -21.55 15.37 12.12
N ARG A 80 -21.35 14.21 12.73
CA ARG A 80 -22.28 13.64 13.74
C ARG A 80 -22.22 14.37 15.08
N THR A 81 -21.10 15.01 15.36
CA THR A 81 -20.89 15.79 16.57
C THR A 81 -20.90 17.28 16.23
N SER A 82 -21.18 18.12 17.23
CA SER A 82 -21.14 19.57 17.04
C SER A 82 -19.74 20.03 16.64
N PRO A 83 -19.54 20.55 15.43
CA PRO A 83 -18.21 20.91 14.95
C PRO A 83 -17.66 22.10 15.74
N HIS A 84 -16.34 22.17 15.88
CA HIS A 84 -15.68 23.36 16.42
C HIS A 84 -15.95 24.56 15.50
N LYS A 85 -16.24 25.72 16.10
CA LYS A 85 -16.34 26.96 15.34
C LYS A 85 -14.94 27.38 14.90
N PRO A 86 -14.74 27.69 13.62
CA PRO A 86 -13.47 28.21 13.15
C PRO A 86 -13.17 29.57 13.78
N SER A 87 -11.90 29.88 13.95
CA SER A 87 -11.45 31.17 14.50
C SER A 87 -11.73 32.35 13.58
N LYS A 88 -11.87 32.12 12.29
CA LYS A 88 -12.23 33.10 11.26
C LYS A 88 -13.32 32.51 10.34
N GLY A 89 -14.10 33.41 9.72
CA GLY A 89 -15.20 33.01 8.85
C GLY A 89 -16.56 33.04 9.55
N LYS A 90 -17.61 33.23 8.74
CA LYS A 90 -19.00 33.14 9.22
C LYS A 90 -19.47 31.71 9.08
N THR A 91 -19.78 31.07 10.19
CA THR A 91 -20.37 29.73 10.20
C THR A 91 -21.81 29.78 10.70
N GLN A 92 -22.68 29.10 9.99
CA GLN A 92 -24.06 28.90 10.40
C GLN A 92 -24.27 27.40 10.67
N PRO A 93 -24.25 26.99 11.94
CA PRO A 93 -24.51 25.59 12.27
C PRO A 93 -25.99 25.27 12.03
N PHE A 94 -26.24 24.13 11.37
CA PHE A 94 -27.56 23.59 11.16
C PHE A 94 -27.60 22.16 11.70
N GLN A 95 -28.55 21.90 12.60
CA GLN A 95 -28.75 20.56 13.15
C GLN A 95 -29.91 19.87 12.43
N ILE A 96 -29.62 18.76 11.77
CA ILE A 96 -30.63 17.89 11.19
C ILE A 96 -31.30 17.13 12.36
N LYS A 97 -32.56 17.47 12.63
CA LYS A 97 -33.37 16.78 13.66
C LYS A 97 -34.06 15.54 13.04
N PRO A 98 -34.33 14.49 13.84
CA PRO A 98 -35.08 13.33 13.36
C PRO A 98 -36.40 13.67 12.65
N ASP A 99 -37.10 14.68 13.14
CA ASP A 99 -38.40 15.12 12.58
C ASP A 99 -38.30 15.59 11.13
N TYR A 100 -37.13 16.13 10.71
CA TYR A 100 -36.92 16.58 9.32
C TYR A 100 -36.81 15.43 8.33
N THR A 101 -36.61 14.20 8.79
CA THR A 101 -36.39 13.02 7.97
C THR A 101 -37.56 12.04 8.02
N LEU A 102 -38.64 12.36 8.74
CA LEU A 102 -39.79 11.44 8.94
C LEU A 102 -40.48 11.09 7.63
N GLU A 103 -40.69 12.07 6.75
CA GLU A 103 -41.32 11.88 5.45
C GLU A 103 -40.48 11.01 4.53
N ASP A 104 -39.16 11.25 4.50
CA ASP A 104 -38.21 10.43 3.72
C ASP A 104 -38.18 8.99 4.22
N LEU A 105 -38.17 8.80 5.56
CA LEU A 105 -38.22 7.46 6.17
C LEU A 105 -39.52 6.74 5.85
N ARG A 106 -40.67 7.46 5.87
CA ARG A 106 -41.98 6.92 5.49
C ARG A 106 -41.95 6.41 4.06
N HIS A 107 -41.48 7.25 3.15
CA HIS A 107 -41.43 6.92 1.72
C HIS A 107 -40.57 5.67 1.45
N ILE A 108 -39.43 5.60 2.11
CA ILE A 108 -38.54 4.42 2.02
C ILE A 108 -39.20 3.18 2.62
N ALA A 109 -39.86 3.31 3.80
CA ALA A 109 -40.50 2.18 4.45
C ALA A 109 -41.65 1.62 3.60
N GLU A 110 -42.54 2.48 3.12
CA GLU A 110 -43.67 2.10 2.28
C GLU A 110 -43.21 1.44 0.98
N HIS A 111 -42.24 2.05 0.29
CA HIS A 111 -41.71 1.50 -0.94
C HIS A 111 -41.05 0.14 -0.71
N ALA A 112 -40.16 0.05 0.29
CA ALA A 112 -39.43 -1.18 0.56
C ALA A 112 -40.28 -2.31 1.12
N LEU A 113 -41.35 -2.02 1.88
CA LEU A 113 -42.30 -3.00 2.39
C LEU A 113 -43.33 -3.40 1.33
N GLY A 114 -43.65 -2.47 0.42
CA GLY A 114 -44.66 -2.70 -0.63
C GLY A 114 -44.33 -3.88 -1.56
N ASP A 115 -43.10 -4.30 -1.63
CA ASP A 115 -42.67 -5.48 -2.39
C ASP A 115 -42.88 -6.81 -1.66
N PHE A 116 -43.31 -6.81 -0.37
CA PHE A 116 -43.41 -8.05 0.39
C PHE A 116 -44.81 -8.66 0.27
N PRO A 117 -44.91 -9.95 -0.10
CA PRO A 117 -46.18 -10.65 -0.16
C PRO A 117 -46.98 -10.56 1.16
N HIS A 118 -46.31 -10.78 2.29
CA HIS A 118 -46.93 -10.76 3.62
C HIS A 118 -47.43 -9.38 4.03
N TYR A 119 -46.70 -8.30 3.68
CA TYR A 119 -47.14 -6.95 3.94
C TYR A 119 -48.36 -6.58 3.10
N ARG A 120 -48.39 -6.97 1.82
CA ARG A 120 -49.52 -6.72 0.90
C ARG A 120 -50.82 -7.42 1.31
N THR A 121 -50.74 -8.52 2.04
CA THR A 121 -51.91 -9.25 2.53
C THR A 121 -52.52 -8.63 3.78
N LEU A 122 -51.86 -7.68 4.42
CA LEU A 122 -52.36 -6.96 5.59
C LEU A 122 -53.37 -5.88 5.16
N GLY A 123 -54.34 -5.61 6.02
CA GLY A 123 -55.24 -4.46 5.83
C GLY A 123 -54.47 -3.13 5.97
N GLU A 124 -54.96 -2.08 5.30
CA GLU A 124 -54.34 -0.75 5.25
C GLU A 124 -53.95 -0.22 6.64
N HIS A 125 -54.82 -0.33 7.62
CA HIS A 125 -54.58 0.11 8.98
C HIS A 125 -53.40 -0.64 9.66
N ALA A 126 -53.23 -1.94 9.36
CA ALA A 126 -52.10 -2.72 9.86
C ALA A 126 -50.82 -2.32 9.16
N GLN A 127 -50.84 -2.06 7.85
CA GLN A 127 -49.71 -1.58 7.07
C GLN A 127 -49.21 -0.22 7.59
N GLU A 128 -50.13 0.74 7.76
CA GLU A 128 -49.81 2.06 8.32
C GLU A 128 -49.24 1.95 9.74
N SER A 129 -49.81 1.14 10.60
CA SER A 129 -49.30 0.90 11.96
C SER A 129 -47.88 0.35 11.98
N ILE A 130 -47.53 -0.52 11.01
CA ILE A 130 -46.14 -1.04 10.89
C ILE A 130 -45.19 0.05 10.46
N VAL A 131 -45.55 0.82 9.44
CA VAL A 131 -44.73 1.93 8.93
C VAL A 131 -44.51 2.96 10.03
N GLU A 132 -45.56 3.42 10.71
CA GLU A 132 -45.44 4.39 11.80
C GLU A 132 -44.49 3.92 12.92
N ARG A 133 -44.63 2.68 13.35
CA ARG A 133 -43.78 2.10 14.37
C ARG A 133 -42.31 2.05 13.93
N LEU A 134 -42.05 1.63 12.69
CA LEU A 134 -40.67 1.57 12.16
C LEU A 134 -40.02 2.95 12.09
N ILE A 135 -40.76 3.96 11.60
CA ILE A 135 -40.30 5.34 11.51
C ILE A 135 -40.00 5.91 12.90
N HIS A 136 -40.94 5.72 13.84
CA HIS A 136 -40.77 6.20 15.20
C HIS A 136 -39.55 5.56 15.90
N THR A 137 -39.32 4.26 15.66
CA THR A 137 -38.18 3.54 16.24
C THR A 137 -36.88 3.92 15.56
N ALA A 138 -36.88 4.17 14.25
CA ALA A 138 -35.72 4.56 13.48
C ALA A 138 -35.13 5.91 13.92
N ARG A 139 -35.96 6.86 14.44
CA ARG A 139 -35.51 8.17 14.93
C ARG A 139 -34.54 8.90 14.01
N GLY A 140 -34.80 8.92 12.71
CA GLY A 140 -33.90 9.53 11.73
C GLY A 140 -32.79 8.62 11.21
N ASN A 141 -32.67 7.38 11.69
CA ASN A 141 -31.62 6.46 11.27
C ASN A 141 -32.08 5.61 10.07
N PHE A 142 -31.71 6.04 8.87
CA PHE A 142 -32.02 5.34 7.62
C PHE A 142 -31.41 3.94 7.56
N LEU A 143 -30.18 3.78 8.05
CA LEU A 143 -29.52 2.47 8.03
C LEU A 143 -30.25 1.47 8.92
N TRP A 144 -30.66 1.87 10.12
CA TRP A 144 -31.44 1.02 11.01
C TRP A 144 -32.74 0.55 10.35
N LEU A 145 -33.46 1.48 9.70
CA LEU A 145 -34.69 1.18 8.98
C LEU A 145 -34.46 0.13 7.88
N LEU A 146 -33.48 0.35 7.01
CA LEU A 146 -33.15 -0.56 5.91
C LEU A 146 -32.74 -1.95 6.40
N LEU A 147 -31.91 -2.03 7.43
CA LEU A 147 -31.48 -3.30 8.02
C LEU A 147 -32.65 -4.04 8.67
N THR A 148 -33.56 -3.32 9.34
CA THR A 148 -34.77 -3.91 9.96
C THR A 148 -35.73 -4.43 8.90
N ILE A 149 -35.98 -3.67 7.84
CA ILE A 149 -36.80 -4.12 6.71
C ILE A 149 -36.20 -5.38 6.06
N PHE A 150 -34.90 -5.44 5.93
CA PHE A 150 -34.23 -6.64 5.43
C PHE A 150 -34.48 -7.86 6.31
N LEU A 151 -34.45 -7.73 7.65
CA LEU A 151 -34.79 -8.82 8.56
C LEU A 151 -36.23 -9.27 8.37
N LEU A 152 -37.17 -8.32 8.28
CA LEU A 152 -38.58 -8.62 8.04
C LEU A 152 -38.81 -9.36 6.72
N ARG A 153 -38.01 -9.07 5.69
CA ARG A 153 -38.07 -9.74 4.39
C ARG A 153 -37.82 -11.25 4.45
N ARG A 154 -37.13 -11.73 5.45
CA ARG A 154 -36.77 -13.15 5.62
C ARG A 154 -37.81 -13.97 6.36
N GLU A 155 -38.85 -13.34 6.92
CA GLU A 155 -39.89 -14.04 7.63
C GLU A 155 -40.79 -14.84 6.66
N SER A 156 -41.09 -16.09 7.03
CA SER A 156 -41.67 -17.07 6.14
C SER A 156 -43.21 -17.12 6.21
N SER A 157 -43.85 -16.39 7.15
CA SER A 157 -45.31 -16.35 7.32
C SER A 157 -45.78 -14.97 7.78
N SER A 158 -47.06 -14.65 7.56
CA SER A 158 -47.63 -13.37 8.02
C SER A 158 -47.58 -13.22 9.54
N ASP A 159 -47.82 -14.30 10.30
CA ASP A 159 -47.72 -14.29 11.76
C ASP A 159 -46.30 -14.05 12.23
N SER A 160 -45.31 -14.67 11.59
CA SER A 160 -43.89 -14.42 11.84
C SER A 160 -43.51 -13.00 11.51
N PHE A 161 -44.00 -12.45 10.39
CA PHE A 161 -43.80 -11.08 9.98
C PHE A 161 -44.34 -10.07 11.00
N GLU A 162 -45.55 -10.26 11.51
CA GLU A 162 -46.12 -9.40 12.56
C GLU A 162 -45.32 -9.48 13.86
N LYS A 163 -44.93 -10.69 14.30
CA LYS A 163 -44.10 -10.90 15.49
C LYS A 163 -42.72 -10.23 15.33
N ALA A 164 -42.06 -10.39 14.18
CA ALA A 164 -40.81 -9.78 13.89
C ALA A 164 -40.90 -8.24 13.84
N SER A 165 -41.99 -7.72 13.26
CA SER A 165 -42.29 -6.29 13.24
C SER A 165 -42.49 -5.71 14.66
N ARG A 166 -43.16 -6.43 15.56
CA ARG A 166 -43.26 -6.03 16.96
C ARG A 166 -41.92 -6.10 17.68
N ALA A 167 -41.17 -7.19 17.50
CA ALA A 167 -39.84 -7.36 18.10
C ALA A 167 -38.84 -6.32 17.61
N ALA A 168 -38.95 -5.85 16.37
CA ALA A 168 -38.13 -4.77 15.85
C ALA A 168 -38.33 -3.43 16.59
N ASN A 169 -39.56 -3.21 17.11
CA ASN A 169 -39.89 -2.00 17.88
C ASN A 169 -39.37 -2.04 19.32
N GLU A 170 -39.19 -3.23 19.87
CA GLU A 170 -38.65 -3.44 21.23
C GLU A 170 -37.14 -3.48 21.25
N ALA A 171 -36.50 -3.57 20.08
CA ALA A 171 -35.05 -3.60 19.98
C ALA A 171 -34.44 -2.26 20.40
N PRO A 172 -33.31 -2.29 21.13
CA PRO A 172 -32.59 -1.07 21.44
C PRO A 172 -32.20 -0.34 20.16
N GLN A 173 -32.29 0.99 20.20
CA GLN A 173 -32.13 1.89 19.05
C GLN A 173 -30.70 1.96 18.49
N SER A 174 -29.78 1.15 19.00
CA SER A 174 -28.45 1.04 18.47
C SER A 174 -28.43 0.11 17.24
N LEU A 175 -27.55 0.39 16.29
CA LEU A 175 -27.34 -0.42 15.09
C LEU A 175 -26.80 -1.82 15.43
N ASP A 176 -26.02 -1.93 16.50
CA ASP A 176 -25.27 -3.13 16.86
C ASP A 176 -26.15 -4.38 17.03
N PRO A 177 -27.25 -4.35 17.79
CA PRO A 177 -28.13 -5.53 17.89
C PRO A 177 -28.77 -5.92 16.56
N THR A 178 -29.10 -4.94 15.73
CA THR A 178 -29.70 -5.18 14.40
C THR A 178 -28.70 -5.85 13.48
N ILE A 179 -27.45 -5.35 13.44
CA ILE A 179 -26.36 -5.96 12.68
C ILE A 179 -26.07 -7.37 13.22
N GLY A 180 -26.02 -7.53 14.54
CA GLY A 180 -25.81 -8.83 15.20
C GLY A 180 -26.88 -9.86 14.81
N ARG A 181 -28.15 -9.48 14.77
CA ARG A 181 -29.24 -10.34 14.30
C ARG A 181 -29.06 -10.72 12.83
N ILE A 182 -28.70 -9.77 11.98
CA ILE A 182 -28.45 -10.04 10.56
C ILE A 182 -27.35 -11.07 10.40
N ILE A 183 -26.22 -10.89 11.10
CA ILE A 183 -25.09 -11.85 11.07
C ILE A 183 -25.54 -13.22 11.55
N GLY A 184 -26.36 -13.28 12.60
CA GLY A 184 -26.96 -14.54 13.11
C GLY A 184 -27.87 -15.26 12.11
N THR A 185 -28.39 -14.55 11.09
CA THR A 185 -29.20 -15.17 10.02
C THR A 185 -28.35 -15.74 8.89
N PHE A 186 -27.08 -15.39 8.81
CA PHE A 186 -26.19 -15.89 7.77
C PHE A 186 -25.61 -17.25 8.12
N ASP A 187 -25.57 -18.11 7.12
CA ASP A 187 -24.81 -19.35 7.21
C ASP A 187 -23.30 -19.06 7.10
N MET A 188 -22.73 -18.62 8.22
CA MET A 188 -21.29 -18.35 8.32
C MET A 188 -20.44 -19.63 8.29
N SER A 189 -21.06 -20.82 8.23
CA SER A 189 -20.35 -22.07 7.95
C SER A 189 -19.82 -22.11 6.51
N LYS A 190 -20.39 -21.33 5.60
CA LYS A 190 -19.87 -21.12 4.26
C LYS A 190 -18.56 -20.36 4.34
N SER A 191 -17.47 -21.11 4.10
CA SER A 191 -16.10 -20.59 4.23
C SER A 191 -15.84 -19.34 3.40
N ASP A 192 -16.47 -19.21 2.23
CA ASP A 192 -16.23 -18.12 1.28
C ASP A 192 -16.77 -16.77 1.76
N ALA A 193 -18.01 -16.73 2.28
CA ALA A 193 -18.58 -15.50 2.84
C ALA A 193 -17.79 -15.02 4.07
N ARG A 194 -17.43 -15.98 4.95
CA ARG A 194 -16.62 -15.71 6.14
C ARG A 194 -15.24 -15.15 5.79
N LEU A 195 -14.55 -15.79 4.85
CA LEU A 195 -13.24 -15.36 4.41
C LEU A 195 -13.30 -13.99 3.74
N SER A 196 -14.24 -13.79 2.80
CA SER A 196 -14.41 -12.52 2.11
C SER A 196 -14.67 -11.38 3.08
N LEU A 197 -15.55 -11.58 4.07
CA LEU A 197 -15.86 -10.57 5.08
C LEU A 197 -14.63 -10.29 5.97
N SER A 198 -13.87 -11.34 6.36
CA SER A 198 -12.67 -11.19 7.16
C SER A 198 -11.57 -10.41 6.42
N TRP A 199 -11.41 -10.65 5.11
CA TRP A 199 -10.44 -9.90 4.28
C TRP A 199 -10.87 -8.45 4.06
N MET A 200 -12.16 -8.21 3.81
CA MET A 200 -12.69 -6.85 3.66
C MET A 200 -12.44 -5.97 4.89
N LEU A 201 -12.44 -6.56 6.10
CA LEU A 201 -12.18 -5.83 7.34
C LEU A 201 -10.73 -5.39 7.50
N VAL A 202 -9.78 -6.06 6.84
CA VAL A 202 -8.35 -5.83 6.96
C VAL A 202 -7.70 -5.36 5.66
N ALA A 203 -8.48 -5.21 4.59
CA ALA A 203 -7.98 -4.78 3.29
C ALA A 203 -7.52 -3.32 3.32
N GLU A 204 -6.40 -3.03 2.66
CA GLU A 204 -5.82 -1.70 2.55
C GLU A 204 -6.66 -0.74 1.67
N ARG A 205 -7.44 -1.30 0.76
CA ARG A 205 -8.46 -0.62 -0.04
C ARG A 205 -9.64 -1.54 -0.34
N PRO A 206 -10.79 -0.98 -0.72
CA PRO A 206 -11.88 -1.83 -1.24
C PRO A 206 -11.38 -2.73 -2.37
N MET A 207 -11.69 -4.02 -2.28
CA MET A 207 -11.34 -5.00 -3.30
C MET A 207 -12.42 -5.08 -4.37
N THR A 208 -12.02 -5.39 -5.60
CA THR A 208 -12.99 -5.71 -6.65
C THR A 208 -13.54 -7.12 -6.48
N LEU A 209 -14.70 -7.38 -7.10
CA LEU A 209 -15.28 -8.73 -7.16
C LEU A 209 -14.30 -9.77 -7.73
N LEU A 210 -13.55 -9.36 -8.76
CA LEU A 210 -12.59 -10.24 -9.43
C LEU A 210 -11.35 -10.51 -8.55
N GLU A 211 -10.93 -9.54 -7.74
CA GLU A 211 -9.87 -9.75 -6.75
C GLU A 211 -10.33 -10.74 -5.67
N ILE A 212 -11.52 -10.56 -5.10
CA ILE A 212 -12.09 -11.50 -4.12
C ILE A 212 -12.25 -12.90 -4.73
N LYS A 213 -12.77 -13.00 -5.96
CA LYS A 213 -12.87 -14.26 -6.69
C LYS A 213 -11.52 -14.95 -6.82
N SER A 214 -10.50 -14.20 -7.23
CA SER A 214 -9.14 -14.69 -7.39
C SER A 214 -8.55 -15.20 -6.07
N LEU A 215 -8.78 -14.49 -4.96
CA LEU A 215 -8.37 -14.93 -3.61
C LEU A 215 -9.05 -16.23 -3.19
N LEU A 216 -10.37 -16.35 -3.44
CA LEU A 216 -11.12 -17.57 -3.13
C LEU A 216 -10.70 -18.77 -3.99
N GLN A 217 -10.13 -18.54 -5.17
CA GLN A 217 -9.60 -19.58 -6.04
C GLN A 217 -8.24 -20.15 -5.57
N VAL A 218 -7.53 -19.44 -4.70
CA VAL A 218 -6.24 -19.90 -4.19
C VAL A 218 -6.44 -21.02 -3.17
N ASP A 219 -5.99 -22.22 -3.51
CA ASP A 219 -5.90 -23.35 -2.56
C ASP A 219 -4.50 -23.45 -1.98
N LEU A 220 -4.35 -23.00 -0.74
CA LEU A 220 -3.08 -23.04 -0.03
C LEU A 220 -2.62 -24.46 0.30
N ARG A 221 -3.56 -25.43 0.47
CA ARG A 221 -3.25 -26.81 0.83
C ARG A 221 -2.69 -27.58 -0.37
N ASN A 222 -3.38 -27.49 -1.49
CA ASN A 222 -3.02 -28.23 -2.70
C ASN A 222 -2.08 -27.44 -3.62
N LYS A 223 -1.74 -26.20 -3.27
CA LYS A 223 -0.79 -25.33 -3.99
C LYS A 223 -1.14 -25.11 -5.46
N HIS A 224 -2.41 -24.89 -5.74
CA HIS A 224 -2.90 -24.54 -7.08
C HIS A 224 -4.10 -23.59 -7.01
N THR A 225 -4.54 -23.10 -8.15
CA THR A 225 -5.77 -22.33 -8.27
C THR A 225 -6.93 -23.24 -8.70
N ILE A 226 -8.07 -23.14 -8.00
CA ILE A 226 -9.29 -23.88 -8.31
C ILE A 226 -10.17 -23.00 -9.20
N GLU A 227 -10.56 -23.50 -10.37
CA GLU A 227 -11.51 -22.79 -11.20
C GLU A 227 -12.92 -22.85 -10.57
N ARG A 228 -13.50 -21.68 -10.28
CA ARG A 228 -14.85 -21.56 -9.75
C ARG A 228 -15.79 -21.12 -10.86
N LYS A 229 -16.81 -21.92 -11.11
CA LYS A 229 -17.86 -21.65 -12.11
C LYS A 229 -19.01 -20.80 -11.57
N SER A 230 -19.12 -20.61 -10.24
CA SER A 230 -20.19 -19.86 -9.62
C SER A 230 -20.08 -18.35 -9.87
N ASP A 231 -21.23 -17.70 -9.91
CA ASP A 231 -21.32 -16.24 -9.92
C ASP A 231 -21.04 -15.71 -8.52
N ILE A 232 -19.80 -15.27 -8.29
CA ILE A 232 -19.35 -14.76 -7.00
C ILE A 232 -20.15 -13.53 -6.54
N GLN A 233 -20.64 -12.71 -7.48
CA GLN A 233 -21.47 -11.56 -7.13
C GLN A 233 -22.77 -12.01 -6.49
N GLN A 234 -23.45 -12.96 -7.12
CA GLN A 234 -24.70 -13.51 -6.59
C GLN A 234 -24.47 -14.24 -5.27
N ASP A 235 -23.38 -15.03 -5.17
CA ASP A 235 -23.04 -15.75 -3.94
C ASP A 235 -22.79 -14.79 -2.76
N LEU A 236 -22.04 -13.70 -2.98
CA LEU A 236 -21.78 -12.69 -1.95
C LEU A 236 -23.03 -11.88 -1.59
N LEU A 237 -23.87 -11.51 -2.57
CA LEU A 237 -25.09 -10.77 -2.30
C LEU A 237 -26.13 -11.63 -1.54
N VAL A 238 -26.22 -12.91 -1.85
CA VAL A 238 -27.08 -13.85 -1.09
C VAL A 238 -26.57 -14.02 0.34
N ALA A 239 -25.24 -14.13 0.51
CA ALA A 239 -24.63 -14.38 1.81
C ALA A 239 -24.51 -13.10 2.68
N LEU A 240 -24.21 -11.95 2.10
CA LEU A 240 -23.81 -10.74 2.83
C LEU A 240 -24.60 -9.49 2.43
N GLY A 241 -25.58 -9.61 1.52
CA GLY A 241 -26.25 -8.52 0.82
C GLY A 241 -26.60 -7.24 1.60
N PRO A 242 -27.18 -7.32 2.82
CA PRO A 242 -27.49 -6.10 3.56
C PRO A 242 -26.29 -5.40 4.18
N LEU A 243 -25.16 -6.10 4.32
CA LEU A 243 -23.95 -5.58 4.94
C LEU A 243 -23.00 -4.93 3.92
N ILE A 244 -23.09 -5.37 2.66
CA ILE A 244 -22.17 -4.95 1.60
C ILE A 244 -22.92 -4.22 0.48
N ASP A 245 -22.17 -3.44 -0.27
CA ASP A 245 -22.59 -2.81 -1.50
C ASP A 245 -21.55 -3.05 -2.59
N ILE A 246 -22.01 -3.24 -3.83
CA ILE A 246 -21.14 -3.49 -4.98
C ILE A 246 -21.35 -2.35 -5.96
N GLN A 247 -20.40 -1.41 -5.99
CA GLN A 247 -20.41 -0.26 -6.89
C GLN A 247 -19.17 -0.25 -7.77
N HIS A 248 -19.37 -0.16 -9.08
CA HIS A 248 -18.26 -0.13 -10.06
C HIS A 248 -17.27 -1.29 -9.84
N GLU A 249 -17.80 -2.52 -9.61
CA GLU A 249 -17.04 -3.74 -9.32
C GLU A 249 -16.37 -3.79 -7.93
N PHE A 250 -16.29 -2.69 -7.19
CA PHE A 250 -15.76 -2.67 -5.83
C PHE A 250 -16.77 -3.14 -4.80
N VAL A 251 -16.34 -4.04 -3.93
CA VAL A 251 -17.12 -4.52 -2.79
C VAL A 251 -16.78 -3.68 -1.56
N ARG A 252 -17.79 -3.04 -0.99
CA ARG A 252 -17.64 -2.15 0.16
C ARG A 252 -18.65 -2.48 1.23
N PHE A 253 -18.38 -2.11 2.47
CA PHE A 253 -19.44 -2.08 3.48
C PHE A 253 -20.46 -1.00 3.11
N ARG A 254 -21.72 -1.34 3.22
CA ARG A 254 -22.84 -0.43 2.90
C ARG A 254 -22.80 0.83 3.77
N HIS A 255 -22.29 0.70 4.98
CA HIS A 255 -22.10 1.82 5.88
C HIS A 255 -20.91 1.57 6.82
N PRO A 256 -20.16 2.61 7.19
CA PRO A 256 -19.01 2.48 8.08
C PRO A 256 -19.35 1.86 9.46
N ALA A 257 -20.54 2.17 10.04
CA ALA A 257 -20.93 1.57 11.32
C ALA A 257 -21.01 0.03 11.26
N ILE A 258 -21.27 -0.56 10.09
CA ILE A 258 -21.22 -2.01 9.90
C ILE A 258 -19.80 -2.52 10.03
N GLN A 259 -18.86 -1.81 9.41
CA GLN A 259 -17.44 -2.13 9.49
C GLN A 259 -16.93 -2.02 10.94
N ASP A 260 -17.25 -0.91 11.63
CA ASP A 260 -16.85 -0.66 13.02
C ASP A 260 -17.36 -1.76 13.97
N TYR A 261 -18.63 -2.15 13.82
CA TYR A 261 -19.23 -3.23 14.59
C TYR A 261 -18.55 -4.58 14.34
N LEU A 262 -18.32 -4.93 13.07
CA LEU A 262 -17.67 -6.19 12.69
C LEU A 262 -16.22 -6.25 13.15
N GLN A 263 -15.48 -5.14 13.09
CA GLN A 263 -14.14 -5.04 13.65
C GLN A 263 -14.16 -5.26 15.17
N GLY A 264 -15.10 -4.69 15.87
CA GLY A 264 -15.28 -4.93 17.31
C GLY A 264 -15.52 -6.42 17.61
N LEU A 265 -16.40 -7.08 16.89
CA LEU A 265 -16.64 -8.52 17.04
C LEU A 265 -15.40 -9.36 16.74
N GLN A 266 -14.66 -9.02 15.69
CA GLN A 266 -13.45 -9.71 15.28
C GLN A 266 -12.36 -9.61 16.37
N ILE A 267 -12.19 -8.43 16.98
CA ILE A 267 -11.21 -8.18 18.04
C ILE A 267 -11.57 -8.97 19.31
N HIS A 268 -12.84 -8.95 19.70
CA HIS A 268 -13.31 -9.64 20.90
C HIS A 268 -13.41 -11.17 20.74
N GLY A 269 -13.23 -11.68 19.52
CA GLY A 269 -13.25 -13.12 19.25
C GLY A 269 -14.61 -13.78 19.47
N THR A 270 -15.69 -13.01 19.45
CA THR A 270 -17.08 -13.46 19.69
C THR A 270 -17.77 -13.98 18.42
N THR A 271 -17.05 -14.03 17.30
CA THR A 271 -17.56 -14.44 15.99
C THR A 271 -16.74 -15.57 15.38
N THR A 272 -17.31 -16.18 14.34
CA THR A 272 -16.61 -17.12 13.46
C THR A 272 -15.65 -16.44 12.47
N LEU A 273 -15.59 -15.10 12.45
CA LEU A 273 -14.63 -14.36 11.64
C LEU A 273 -13.19 -14.64 12.09
N LEU A 274 -12.24 -14.57 11.16
CA LEU A 274 -10.83 -14.65 11.50
C LEU A 274 -10.45 -13.45 12.38
N LYS A 275 -9.63 -13.67 13.39
CA LYS A 275 -9.03 -12.56 14.14
C LYS A 275 -8.24 -11.67 13.19
N PRO A 276 -8.10 -10.36 13.46
CA PRO A 276 -7.42 -9.44 12.54
C PRO A 276 -6.05 -9.95 12.08
N ARG A 277 -5.21 -10.43 12.99
CA ARG A 277 -3.89 -10.97 12.66
C ARG A 277 -3.94 -12.23 11.81
N ASP A 278 -4.91 -13.11 12.04
CA ASP A 278 -5.08 -14.34 11.27
C ASP A 278 -5.65 -14.03 9.88
N ALA A 279 -6.55 -13.05 9.77
CA ALA A 279 -7.06 -12.55 8.48
C ALA A 279 -5.93 -11.91 7.65
N GLN A 280 -5.06 -11.13 8.29
CA GLN A 280 -3.87 -10.56 7.66
C GLN A 280 -2.92 -11.66 7.17
N ALA A 281 -2.67 -12.69 7.99
CA ALA A 281 -1.82 -13.82 7.62
C ALA A 281 -2.39 -14.62 6.44
N ASP A 282 -3.68 -14.98 6.48
CA ASP A 282 -4.34 -15.72 5.39
C ASP A 282 -4.33 -14.91 4.09
N LEU A 283 -4.60 -13.60 4.17
CA LEU A 283 -4.56 -12.71 3.02
C LEU A 283 -3.14 -12.61 2.43
N ALA A 284 -2.11 -12.36 3.25
CA ALA A 284 -0.72 -12.31 2.81
C ALA A 284 -0.30 -13.60 2.09
N MET A 285 -0.63 -14.76 2.68
CA MET A 285 -0.29 -16.08 2.10
C MET A 285 -1.00 -16.32 0.77
N ARG A 286 -2.27 -15.92 0.63
CA ARG A 286 -3.02 -16.06 -0.62
C ARG A 286 -2.49 -15.15 -1.71
N LEU A 287 -2.14 -13.90 -1.37
CA LEU A 287 -1.54 -12.96 -2.31
C LEU A 287 -0.21 -13.51 -2.86
N LEU A 288 0.66 -14.00 -1.99
CA LEU A 288 1.93 -14.61 -2.40
C LEU A 288 1.73 -15.90 -3.22
N ALA A 289 0.80 -16.77 -2.80
CA ALA A 289 0.48 -17.98 -3.53
C ALA A 289 -0.12 -17.70 -4.91
N TYR A 290 -1.01 -16.70 -5.01
CA TYR A 290 -1.57 -16.24 -6.28
C TYR A 290 -0.47 -15.80 -7.26
N CYS A 291 0.46 -15.00 -6.78
CA CYS A 291 1.60 -14.59 -7.59
C CYS A 291 2.42 -15.79 -8.06
N LYS A 292 2.75 -16.71 -7.16
CA LYS A 292 3.49 -17.94 -7.49
C LYS A 292 2.80 -18.75 -8.59
N PHE A 293 1.50 -19.00 -8.45
CA PHE A 293 0.78 -19.87 -9.37
C PHE A 293 0.57 -19.25 -10.76
N ASN A 294 0.52 -17.93 -10.84
CA ASN A 294 0.26 -17.24 -12.10
C ASN A 294 1.53 -16.75 -12.81
N LEU A 295 2.60 -16.45 -12.09
CA LEU A 295 3.83 -15.90 -12.66
C LEU A 295 4.88 -16.95 -13.02
N ASN A 296 4.92 -18.09 -12.33
CA ASN A 296 5.88 -19.18 -12.63
C ASN A 296 5.74 -19.82 -14.01
N LYS A 297 4.69 -19.52 -14.74
CA LYS A 297 4.50 -20.01 -16.14
C LYS A 297 5.26 -19.20 -17.18
N HIS A 298 5.84 -18.09 -16.78
CA HIS A 298 6.66 -17.25 -17.65
C HIS A 298 8.13 -17.53 -17.31
N GLN A 299 8.89 -17.93 -18.34
CA GLN A 299 10.29 -18.36 -18.27
C GLN A 299 11.14 -17.45 -17.37
N ASP A 300 12.09 -18.10 -16.70
CA ASP A 300 13.12 -17.51 -15.84
C ASP A 300 13.69 -16.24 -16.50
N PRO A 301 13.38 -15.07 -15.99
CA PRO A 301 13.94 -13.88 -16.56
C PRO A 301 15.36 -13.75 -16.03
N SER A 302 16.26 -13.50 -16.95
CA SER A 302 17.54 -12.88 -16.64
C SER A 302 17.37 -11.78 -15.60
N LEU A 303 18.42 -11.47 -14.83
CA LEU A 303 18.51 -10.36 -13.87
C LEU A 303 18.17 -8.96 -14.47
N GLU A 304 17.52 -8.92 -15.62
CA GLU A 304 17.09 -7.71 -16.30
C GLU A 304 15.86 -7.12 -15.62
N VAL A 305 15.95 -5.84 -15.37
CA VAL A 305 14.84 -5.03 -14.82
C VAL A 305 13.63 -5.16 -15.74
N VAL A 306 12.53 -5.70 -15.21
CA VAL A 306 11.28 -5.82 -15.95
C VAL A 306 10.77 -4.43 -16.32
N SER A 307 10.48 -4.17 -17.60
CA SER A 307 10.02 -2.85 -18.04
C SER A 307 8.63 -2.52 -17.51
N GLU A 308 8.36 -1.24 -17.27
CA GLU A 308 7.06 -0.72 -16.83
C GLU A 308 5.90 -1.21 -17.71
N THR A 309 6.08 -1.19 -19.01
CA THR A 309 5.08 -1.67 -19.98
C THR A 309 4.78 -3.17 -19.85
N HIS A 310 5.76 -3.98 -19.46
CA HIS A 310 5.57 -5.40 -19.23
C HIS A 310 4.76 -5.64 -17.94
N VAL A 311 5.06 -4.91 -16.88
CA VAL A 311 4.33 -4.98 -15.60
C VAL A 311 2.87 -4.57 -15.77
N HIS A 312 2.60 -3.49 -16.51
CA HIS A 312 1.22 -3.10 -16.84
C HIS A 312 0.44 -4.17 -17.60
N LYS A 313 1.06 -4.84 -18.57
CA LYS A 313 0.43 -5.97 -19.25
C LYS A 313 0.12 -7.13 -18.31
N LEU A 314 0.99 -7.40 -17.34
CA LEU A 314 0.76 -8.44 -16.34
C LEU A 314 -0.40 -8.06 -15.40
N PHE A 315 -0.50 -6.82 -14.96
CA PHE A 315 -1.61 -6.34 -14.13
C PHE A 315 -2.95 -6.43 -14.86
N THR A 316 -2.99 -6.09 -16.15
CA THR A 316 -4.19 -6.24 -16.97
C THR A 316 -4.61 -7.71 -17.13
N LYS A 317 -3.64 -8.61 -17.21
CA LYS A 317 -3.89 -10.06 -17.36
C LYS A 317 -4.26 -10.73 -16.03
N HIS A 318 -3.66 -10.30 -14.95
CA HIS A 318 -3.79 -10.90 -13.61
C HIS A 318 -4.33 -9.87 -12.61
N LEU A 319 -5.65 -9.74 -12.55
CA LEU A 319 -6.36 -8.66 -11.87
C LEU A 319 -6.04 -8.50 -10.38
N LEU A 320 -5.73 -9.60 -9.66
CA LEU A 320 -5.30 -9.54 -8.26
C LEU A 320 -3.83 -9.14 -8.11
N LEU A 321 -3.04 -9.20 -9.19
CA LEU A 321 -1.60 -9.03 -9.11
C LEU A 321 -1.19 -7.64 -8.62
N GLU A 322 -1.87 -6.60 -9.07
CA GLU A 322 -1.60 -5.23 -8.64
C GLU A 322 -1.80 -5.05 -7.13
N TYR A 323 -2.93 -5.54 -6.62
CA TYR A 323 -3.18 -5.54 -5.17
C TYR A 323 -2.14 -6.37 -4.41
N ALA A 324 -1.84 -7.56 -4.91
CA ALA A 324 -0.89 -8.46 -4.29
C ALA A 324 0.50 -7.82 -4.16
N VAL A 325 0.98 -7.21 -5.24
CA VAL A 325 2.30 -6.61 -5.30
C VAL A 325 2.41 -5.38 -4.39
N GLN A 326 1.34 -4.56 -4.30
CA GLN A 326 1.34 -3.34 -3.49
C GLN A 326 1.21 -3.61 -1.99
N TYR A 327 0.40 -4.59 -1.59
CA TYR A 327 -0.05 -4.69 -0.19
C TYR A 327 0.33 -5.97 0.55
N TRP A 328 0.94 -6.98 -0.10
CA TRP A 328 1.31 -8.22 0.58
C TRP A 328 2.22 -8.00 1.80
N ILE A 329 3.14 -7.02 1.70
CA ILE A 329 4.06 -6.67 2.79
C ILE A 329 3.30 -6.08 3.97
N ASN A 330 2.33 -5.19 3.72
CA ASN A 330 1.51 -4.59 4.77
C ASN A 330 0.75 -5.67 5.54
N HIS A 331 0.10 -6.57 4.81
CA HIS A 331 -0.62 -7.70 5.39
C HIS A 331 0.31 -8.65 6.15
N PHE A 332 1.49 -8.91 5.60
CA PHE A 332 2.49 -9.73 6.26
C PHE A 332 2.95 -9.12 7.59
N ASN A 333 3.24 -7.83 7.63
CA ASN A 333 3.66 -7.13 8.84
C ASN A 333 2.58 -7.08 9.92
N ALA A 334 1.34 -6.85 9.51
CA ALA A 334 0.20 -6.80 10.42
C ALA A 334 -0.22 -8.20 10.90
N SER A 335 0.35 -9.26 10.35
CA SER A 335 -0.01 -10.65 10.64
C SER A 335 0.66 -11.20 11.90
N SER A 336 0.15 -12.32 12.40
CA SER A 336 0.79 -13.10 13.47
C SER A 336 2.11 -13.74 13.03
N MET A 337 2.32 -13.91 11.73
CA MET A 337 3.51 -14.55 11.15
C MET A 337 4.80 -13.78 11.43
N TYR A 338 4.72 -12.45 11.60
CA TYR A 338 5.87 -11.61 11.92
C TYR A 338 6.42 -11.84 13.34
N ILE A 339 5.58 -12.31 14.26
CA ILE A 339 5.90 -12.47 15.69
C ILE A 339 6.46 -13.87 15.99
N ASP A 340 6.01 -14.89 15.26
CA ASP A 340 6.41 -16.29 15.45
C ASP A 340 7.59 -16.70 14.55
N ARG A 341 8.74 -16.13 14.84
CA ARG A 341 10.11 -16.56 14.54
C ARG A 341 10.41 -17.45 13.31
N SER A 342 11.09 -16.81 12.43
CA SER A 342 12.20 -17.22 11.51
C SER A 342 12.30 -18.65 10.93
N ILE A 343 12.07 -19.72 11.65
CA ILE A 343 12.32 -21.07 11.17
C ILE A 343 11.10 -21.65 10.45
N GLN A 344 9.92 -21.46 10.97
CA GLN A 344 8.66 -21.92 10.38
C GLN A 344 8.32 -21.10 9.14
N LEU A 345 8.52 -19.79 9.21
CA LEU A 345 8.43 -18.84 8.10
C LEU A 345 9.32 -19.23 6.92
N SER A 346 10.58 -19.60 7.17
CA SER A 346 11.51 -19.90 6.09
C SER A 346 11.10 -21.13 5.27
N SER A 347 10.48 -22.14 5.88
CA SER A 347 10.04 -23.36 5.17
C SER A 347 8.76 -23.13 4.37
N GLU A 348 7.79 -22.42 4.92
CA GLU A 348 6.52 -22.10 4.24
C GLU A 348 6.73 -21.07 3.14
N PHE A 349 7.51 -20.01 3.40
CA PHE A 349 7.84 -18.99 2.41
C PHE A 349 8.73 -19.50 1.27
N LYS A 350 9.72 -20.37 1.52
CA LYS A 350 10.48 -21.03 0.44
C LYS A 350 9.56 -21.77 -0.54
N GLY A 351 8.43 -22.29 -0.04
CA GLY A 351 7.40 -22.89 -0.88
C GLY A 351 6.56 -21.90 -1.69
N VAL A 352 6.45 -20.66 -1.24
CA VAL A 352 5.58 -19.62 -1.82
C VAL A 352 6.36 -18.62 -2.67
N PHE A 353 7.60 -18.27 -2.32
CA PHE A 353 8.43 -17.41 -3.13
C PHE A 353 8.88 -18.12 -4.41
N PRO A 354 8.45 -17.64 -5.58
CA PRO A 354 8.77 -18.28 -6.83
C PRO A 354 10.14 -17.85 -7.36
N SER A 355 10.19 -17.14 -8.42
CA SER A 355 11.39 -16.78 -9.16
C SER A 355 11.93 -15.41 -8.73
N SER A 356 13.15 -15.12 -9.13
CA SER A 356 13.77 -13.81 -9.06
C SER A 356 12.92 -12.70 -9.69
N THR A 357 12.17 -13.01 -10.76
CA THR A 357 11.25 -12.07 -11.42
C THR A 357 10.13 -11.63 -10.53
N PHE A 358 9.49 -12.56 -9.86
CA PHE A 358 8.41 -12.23 -8.95
C PHE A 358 8.89 -11.25 -7.88
N MET A 359 10.07 -11.49 -7.33
CA MET A 359 10.63 -10.63 -6.31
C MET A 359 11.01 -9.25 -6.86
N ALA A 360 11.55 -9.19 -8.07
CA ALA A 360 11.81 -7.91 -8.74
C ALA A 360 10.53 -7.13 -9.00
N MET A 361 9.43 -7.80 -9.38
CA MET A 361 8.13 -7.17 -9.55
C MET A 361 7.55 -6.64 -8.26
N LEU A 362 7.67 -7.39 -7.15
CA LEU A 362 7.24 -6.93 -5.83
C LEU A 362 7.98 -5.66 -5.42
N GLU A 363 9.28 -5.62 -5.63
CA GLU A 363 10.10 -4.45 -5.33
C GLU A 363 9.77 -3.27 -6.24
N TRP A 364 9.58 -3.55 -7.52
CA TRP A 364 9.23 -2.50 -8.49
C TRP A 364 7.89 -1.83 -8.17
N ALA A 365 6.90 -2.59 -7.69
CA ALA A 365 5.63 -2.00 -7.28
C ALA A 365 5.77 -1.10 -6.04
N CYS A 366 6.73 -1.40 -5.16
CA CYS A 366 7.08 -0.49 -4.06
C CYS A 366 7.68 0.84 -4.57
N TRP A 367 8.18 0.86 -5.80
CA TRP A 367 8.71 2.05 -6.48
C TRP A 367 7.66 2.90 -7.20
N SER A 368 6.43 2.44 -7.27
CA SER A 368 5.36 3.22 -7.89
C SER A 368 5.25 4.59 -7.21
N PRO A 369 5.10 5.68 -7.97
CA PRO A 369 4.88 7.02 -7.42
C PRO A 369 3.68 7.11 -6.48
N GLN A 370 2.79 6.12 -6.55
CA GLN A 370 1.59 6.02 -5.70
C GLN A 370 1.88 5.48 -4.29
N THR A 371 3.05 4.84 -4.08
CA THR A 371 3.45 4.30 -2.77
C THR A 371 4.96 4.48 -2.52
N PRO A 372 5.49 5.70 -2.43
CA PRO A 372 6.90 5.93 -2.18
C PRO A 372 7.21 5.71 -0.68
N ARG A 373 7.35 4.47 -0.25
CA ARG A 373 7.79 4.15 1.11
C ARG A 373 9.07 3.34 1.05
N GLY A 374 10.20 3.99 1.37
CA GLY A 374 11.51 3.36 1.50
C GLY A 374 11.50 2.15 2.44
N ASP A 375 10.68 2.21 3.49
CA ASP A 375 10.49 1.16 4.49
C ASP A 375 10.10 -0.20 3.88
N ASN A 376 9.36 -0.21 2.78
CA ASN A 376 8.94 -1.44 2.12
C ASN A 376 10.09 -2.18 1.42
N HIS A 377 11.09 -1.45 0.90
CA HIS A 377 12.27 -2.05 0.28
C HIS A 377 13.16 -2.71 1.32
N ASP A 378 13.38 -2.02 2.45
CA ASP A 378 14.17 -2.55 3.56
C ASP A 378 13.52 -3.79 4.17
N LEU A 379 12.19 -3.78 4.26
CA LEU A 379 11.45 -4.92 4.74
C LEU A 379 11.53 -6.12 3.77
N ALA A 380 11.36 -5.88 2.47
CA ALA A 380 11.51 -6.91 1.45
C ALA A 380 12.93 -7.53 1.49
N LEU A 381 13.96 -6.70 1.68
CA LEU A 381 15.34 -7.15 1.86
C LEU A 381 15.47 -8.06 3.09
N ARG A 382 14.96 -7.64 4.26
CA ARG A 382 15.01 -8.44 5.50
C ARG A 382 14.30 -9.78 5.36
N VAL A 383 13.11 -9.79 4.74
CA VAL A 383 12.37 -11.04 4.48
C VAL A 383 13.18 -11.97 3.59
N ARG A 384 13.84 -11.46 2.54
CA ARG A 384 14.68 -12.27 1.66
C ARG A 384 15.91 -12.83 2.35
N GLU A 385 16.56 -12.04 3.20
CA GLU A 385 17.69 -12.50 4.00
C GLU A 385 17.30 -13.65 4.93
N LEU A 386 16.13 -13.56 5.56
CA LEU A 386 15.58 -14.61 6.41
C LEU A 386 15.24 -15.88 5.63
N VAL A 387 14.70 -15.74 4.41
CA VAL A 387 14.22 -16.87 3.59
C VAL A 387 15.35 -17.56 2.82
N PHE A 388 16.24 -16.77 2.19
CA PHE A 388 17.21 -17.28 1.21
C PHE A 388 18.64 -17.32 1.71
N THR A 389 18.94 -16.84 2.90
CA THR A 389 20.29 -16.56 3.40
C THR A 389 20.96 -15.36 2.73
N GLU A 390 21.99 -14.80 3.36
CA GLU A 390 22.65 -13.58 2.86
C GLU A 390 23.30 -13.74 1.47
N LYS A 391 23.74 -14.95 1.11
CA LYS A 391 24.42 -15.21 -0.17
C LYS A 391 23.46 -15.82 -1.18
N HIS A 392 22.46 -15.06 -1.59
CA HIS A 392 21.48 -15.49 -2.57
C HIS A 392 21.24 -14.40 -3.63
N GLU A 393 20.94 -14.81 -4.85
CA GLU A 393 20.71 -13.90 -5.98
C GLU A 393 19.55 -12.93 -5.73
N CYS A 394 18.47 -13.38 -5.09
CA CYS A 394 17.35 -12.52 -4.72
C CYS A 394 17.75 -11.43 -3.71
N VAL A 395 18.68 -11.73 -2.78
CA VAL A 395 19.22 -10.73 -1.84
C VAL A 395 20.07 -9.71 -2.57
N LEU A 396 20.89 -10.15 -3.54
CA LEU A 396 21.65 -9.26 -4.41
C LEU A 396 20.76 -8.25 -5.14
N GLN A 397 19.65 -8.72 -5.71
CA GLN A 397 18.68 -7.85 -6.41
C GLN A 397 18.05 -6.83 -5.47
N SER A 398 17.59 -7.26 -4.28
CA SER A 398 17.05 -6.34 -3.27
C SER A 398 18.03 -5.26 -2.87
N LEU A 399 19.28 -5.62 -2.63
CA LEU A 399 20.32 -4.66 -2.28
C LEU A 399 20.55 -3.61 -3.37
N ILE A 400 20.54 -4.01 -4.64
CA ILE A 400 20.66 -3.08 -5.78
C ILE A 400 19.48 -2.10 -5.80
N ILE A 401 18.26 -2.60 -5.57
CA ILE A 401 17.06 -1.77 -5.59
C ILE A 401 17.04 -0.82 -4.39
N CYS A 402 17.27 -1.32 -3.17
CA CYS A 402 17.38 -0.48 -1.98
C CYS A 402 18.49 0.59 -2.14
N GLY A 403 19.65 0.20 -2.66
CA GLY A 403 20.76 1.12 -2.93
C GLY A 403 20.41 2.18 -3.96
N THR A 404 19.67 1.82 -5.02
CA THR A 404 19.21 2.78 -6.04
C THR A 404 18.19 3.75 -5.44
N PHE A 405 17.25 3.25 -4.63
CA PHE A 405 16.29 4.08 -3.93
C PHE A 405 17.00 5.05 -2.95
N SER A 406 17.89 4.57 -2.10
CA SER A 406 18.66 5.41 -1.17
C SER A 406 19.49 6.47 -1.90
N ARG A 407 20.04 6.15 -3.09
CA ARG A 407 20.73 7.11 -3.95
C ARG A 407 19.79 8.19 -4.48
N THR A 408 18.60 7.83 -4.95
CA THR A 408 17.60 8.82 -5.44
C THR A 408 17.06 9.69 -4.33
N ALA A 409 16.98 9.16 -3.11
CA ALA A 409 16.62 9.90 -1.89
C ALA A 409 17.78 10.71 -1.30
N SER A 410 18.94 10.79 -1.98
CA SER A 410 20.17 11.50 -1.53
C SER A 410 20.79 10.95 -0.24
N ARG A 411 20.47 9.72 0.16
CA ARG A 411 21.05 8.99 1.30
C ARG A 411 22.34 8.31 0.87
N THR A 412 23.39 9.10 0.59
CA THR A 412 24.63 8.63 -0.05
C THR A 412 25.38 7.57 0.75
N THR A 413 25.49 7.72 2.08
CA THR A 413 26.18 6.76 2.95
C THR A 413 25.47 5.40 2.95
N GLU A 414 24.15 5.39 3.05
CA GLU A 414 23.34 4.18 3.02
C GLU A 414 23.42 3.50 1.65
N ALA A 415 23.24 4.26 0.57
CA ALA A 415 23.40 3.78 -0.79
C ALA A 415 24.78 3.14 -1.01
N GLY A 416 25.85 3.78 -0.53
CA GLY A 416 27.21 3.24 -0.59
C GLY A 416 27.33 1.88 0.11
N ASN A 417 26.81 1.75 1.33
CA ASN A 417 26.82 0.49 2.07
C ASN A 417 26.06 -0.62 1.34
N LEU A 418 24.89 -0.32 0.80
CA LEU A 418 24.05 -1.28 0.06
C LEU A 418 24.74 -1.74 -1.24
N PHE A 419 25.29 -0.83 -2.04
CA PHE A 419 26.02 -1.21 -3.26
C PHE A 419 27.30 -1.98 -2.99
N PHE A 420 28.06 -1.65 -1.93
CA PHE A 420 29.24 -2.42 -1.56
C PHE A 420 28.85 -3.84 -1.11
N ARG A 421 27.80 -3.97 -0.32
CA ARG A 421 27.26 -5.28 0.09
C ARG A 421 26.77 -6.07 -1.13
N ALA A 422 26.07 -5.43 -2.07
CA ALA A 422 25.67 -6.03 -3.33
C ALA A 422 26.88 -6.52 -4.16
N PHE A 423 27.94 -5.73 -4.24
CA PHE A 423 29.19 -6.10 -4.88
C PHE A 423 29.80 -7.39 -4.27
N ARG A 424 29.89 -7.47 -2.93
CA ARG A 424 30.44 -8.63 -2.22
C ARG A 424 29.59 -9.90 -2.42
N ILE A 425 28.27 -9.77 -2.37
CA ILE A 425 27.37 -10.89 -2.62
C ILE A 425 27.42 -11.30 -4.08
N GLY A 426 27.47 -10.35 -5.02
CA GLY A 426 27.63 -10.64 -6.43
C GLY A 426 28.87 -11.46 -6.74
N GLN A 427 30.02 -11.16 -6.09
CA GLN A 427 31.24 -11.96 -6.22
C GLN A 427 31.09 -13.40 -5.71
N ALA A 428 30.22 -13.62 -4.71
CA ALA A 428 30.00 -14.95 -4.12
C ALA A 428 28.98 -15.81 -4.90
N VAL A 429 28.03 -15.17 -5.59
CA VAL A 429 26.87 -15.84 -6.20
C VAL A 429 26.98 -15.92 -7.72
N LEU A 430 27.55 -14.92 -8.37
CA LEU A 430 27.65 -14.83 -9.81
C LEU A 430 29.03 -15.31 -10.33
N ARG A 431 29.10 -15.61 -11.62
CA ARG A 431 30.37 -15.97 -12.26
C ARG A 431 31.34 -14.79 -12.20
N LYS A 432 32.64 -15.09 -12.07
CA LYS A 432 33.71 -14.08 -12.15
C LYS A 432 33.52 -13.24 -13.44
N HIS A 433 33.67 -11.93 -13.34
CA HIS A 433 33.47 -10.97 -14.43
C HIS A 433 32.01 -10.84 -14.95
N HIS A 434 31.00 -11.13 -14.12
CA HIS A 434 29.62 -10.81 -14.46
C HIS A 434 29.39 -9.28 -14.46
N THR A 435 28.71 -8.74 -15.48
CA THR A 435 28.47 -7.30 -15.66
C THR A 435 27.75 -6.63 -14.49
N LEU A 436 26.87 -7.36 -13.80
CA LEU A 436 26.17 -6.84 -12.64
C LEU A 436 27.10 -6.55 -11.46
N ILE A 437 28.16 -7.35 -11.26
CA ILE A 437 29.13 -7.13 -10.19
C ILE A 437 29.89 -5.81 -10.42
N VAL A 438 30.32 -5.58 -11.66
CA VAL A 438 31.03 -4.34 -12.01
C VAL A 438 30.08 -3.13 -11.97
N SER A 439 28.81 -3.31 -12.29
CA SER A 439 27.79 -2.26 -12.15
C SER A 439 27.62 -1.85 -10.68
N CYS A 440 27.50 -2.79 -9.76
CA CYS A 440 27.46 -2.50 -8.33
C CYS A 440 28.74 -1.81 -7.85
N ALA A 441 29.89 -2.31 -8.27
CA ALA A 441 31.20 -1.76 -7.93
C ALA A 441 31.37 -0.30 -8.41
N THR A 442 31.06 -0.02 -9.66
CA THR A 442 31.17 1.33 -10.23
C THR A 442 30.15 2.29 -9.61
N THR A 443 28.93 1.83 -9.31
CA THR A 443 27.92 2.64 -8.63
C THR A 443 28.37 2.98 -7.19
N PHE A 444 28.93 2.01 -6.46
CA PHE A 444 29.53 2.28 -5.14
C PHE A 444 30.60 3.36 -5.20
N LEU A 445 31.52 3.25 -6.15
CA LEU A 445 32.59 4.26 -6.33
C LEU A 445 32.02 5.65 -6.63
N THR A 446 31.04 5.73 -7.52
CA THR A 446 30.36 7.00 -7.86
C THR A 446 29.65 7.63 -6.68
N VAL A 447 28.87 6.84 -5.93
CA VAL A 447 28.11 7.32 -4.76
C VAL A 447 29.03 7.80 -3.64
N THR A 448 30.22 7.19 -3.51
CA THR A 448 31.19 7.52 -2.47
C THR A 448 32.31 8.49 -2.94
N GLU A 449 32.25 9.00 -4.17
CA GLU A 449 33.29 9.86 -4.76
C GLU A 449 33.54 11.14 -3.95
N SER A 450 32.48 11.78 -3.48
CA SER A 450 32.53 13.01 -2.67
C SER A 450 33.02 12.80 -1.23
N THR A 451 33.15 11.55 -0.79
CA THR A 451 33.55 11.23 0.59
C THR A 451 35.05 11.03 0.63
N THR A 452 35.79 12.04 1.01
CA THR A 452 37.26 11.99 1.19
C THR A 452 37.63 11.64 2.62
N SER A 453 38.72 10.90 2.82
CA SER A 453 39.28 10.59 4.12
C SER A 453 40.81 10.66 4.03
N THR A 454 41.41 11.36 4.95
CA THR A 454 42.89 11.52 5.04
C THR A 454 43.58 10.37 5.77
N THR A 455 42.83 9.41 6.25
CA THR A 455 43.34 8.23 6.96
C THR A 455 42.77 6.94 6.42
N ARG A 456 43.46 5.82 6.62
CA ARG A 456 42.96 4.50 6.24
C ARG A 456 41.76 4.13 7.10
N THR A 457 40.59 4.20 6.51
CA THR A 457 39.32 3.86 7.13
C THR A 457 38.74 2.59 6.48
N GLU A 458 37.68 2.05 7.05
CA GLU A 458 36.95 0.95 6.41
C GLU A 458 36.45 1.33 5.01
N LEU A 459 36.00 2.57 4.82
CA LEU A 459 35.56 3.08 3.53
C LEU A 459 36.68 3.09 2.48
N THR A 460 37.88 3.56 2.84
CA THR A 460 39.04 3.57 1.93
C THR A 460 39.46 2.15 1.54
N SER A 461 39.44 1.20 2.48
CA SER A 461 39.70 -0.20 2.20
C SER A 461 38.66 -0.82 1.24
N ARG A 462 37.41 -0.46 1.40
CA ARG A 462 36.32 -0.86 0.49
C ARG A 462 36.49 -0.25 -0.91
N LYS A 463 36.88 1.03 -1.00
CA LYS A 463 37.20 1.70 -2.27
C LYS A 463 38.37 1.01 -2.98
N GLU A 464 39.44 0.71 -2.26
CA GLU A 464 40.62 0.00 -2.80
C GLU A 464 40.22 -1.37 -3.39
N GLU A 465 39.52 -2.21 -2.60
CA GLU A 465 39.05 -3.52 -3.06
C GLU A 465 38.22 -3.41 -4.34
N THR A 466 37.27 -2.47 -4.35
CA THR A 466 36.38 -2.25 -5.48
C THR A 466 37.13 -1.77 -6.72
N LEU A 467 38.05 -0.82 -6.58
CA LEU A 467 38.89 -0.31 -7.68
C LEU A 467 39.75 -1.42 -8.29
N ARG A 468 40.37 -2.25 -7.48
CA ARG A 468 41.17 -3.39 -7.95
C ARG A 468 40.33 -4.37 -8.77
N TYR A 469 39.12 -4.68 -8.31
CA TYR A 469 38.21 -5.55 -9.04
C TYR A 469 37.77 -4.94 -10.39
N VAL A 470 37.42 -3.66 -10.41
CA VAL A 470 36.98 -2.96 -11.63
C VAL A 470 38.12 -2.87 -12.65
N ILE A 471 39.35 -2.63 -12.20
CA ILE A 471 40.55 -2.64 -13.05
C ILE A 471 40.73 -4.04 -13.67
N ASP A 472 40.68 -5.12 -12.87
CA ASP A 472 40.83 -6.49 -13.36
C ASP A 472 39.73 -6.85 -14.39
N PHE A 473 38.48 -6.47 -14.11
CA PHE A 473 37.36 -6.67 -15.03
C PHE A 473 37.58 -5.99 -16.39
N TYR A 474 37.93 -4.69 -16.41
CA TYR A 474 38.11 -3.96 -17.68
C TYR A 474 39.37 -4.38 -18.42
N LYS A 475 40.44 -4.79 -17.72
CA LYS A 475 41.62 -5.41 -18.33
C LYS A 475 41.23 -6.68 -19.09
N HIS A 476 40.41 -7.51 -18.48
CA HIS A 476 39.95 -8.77 -19.09
C HIS A 476 39.03 -8.55 -20.28
N GLN A 477 38.11 -7.57 -20.19
CA GLN A 477 37.11 -7.31 -21.25
C GLN A 477 37.66 -6.54 -22.45
N HIS A 478 38.54 -5.55 -22.22
CA HIS A 478 38.94 -4.57 -23.23
C HIS A 478 40.45 -4.46 -23.43
N GLY A 479 41.23 -5.21 -22.64
CA GLY A 479 42.68 -5.14 -22.66
C GLY A 479 43.29 -4.05 -21.75
N GLN A 480 44.60 -4.16 -21.56
CA GLN A 480 45.30 -3.35 -20.55
C GLN A 480 45.34 -1.84 -20.86
N THR A 481 45.25 -1.47 -22.14
CA THR A 481 45.42 -0.08 -22.60
C THR A 481 44.13 0.69 -22.77
N HIS A 482 43.02 0.12 -22.36
CA HIS A 482 41.70 0.75 -22.51
C HIS A 482 41.53 1.96 -21.58
N ASP A 483 40.78 2.99 -22.03
CA ASP A 483 40.60 4.25 -21.30
C ASP A 483 40.00 4.06 -19.90
N LEU A 484 39.07 3.12 -19.73
CA LEU A 484 38.48 2.80 -18.42
C LEU A 484 39.52 2.22 -17.47
N VAL A 485 40.47 1.39 -17.95
CA VAL A 485 41.57 0.86 -17.14
C VAL A 485 42.44 2.01 -16.65
N ILE A 486 42.83 2.91 -17.54
CA ILE A 486 43.62 4.11 -17.21
C ILE A 486 42.89 4.97 -16.17
N ARG A 487 41.58 5.19 -16.37
CA ARG A 487 40.77 5.98 -15.45
C ARG A 487 40.76 5.39 -14.03
N TYR A 488 40.47 4.10 -13.89
CA TYR A 488 40.40 3.48 -12.57
C TYR A 488 41.76 3.30 -11.90
N TYR A 489 42.86 3.17 -12.67
CA TYR A 489 44.18 3.25 -12.12
C TYR A 489 44.52 4.64 -11.55
N LYS A 490 44.12 5.73 -12.23
CA LYS A 490 44.22 7.09 -11.70
C LYS A 490 43.48 7.25 -10.39
N MET A 491 42.24 6.77 -10.32
CA MET A 491 41.43 6.81 -9.09
C MET A 491 42.11 6.03 -7.94
N LEU A 492 42.68 4.87 -8.22
CA LEU A 492 43.40 4.08 -7.22
C LEU A 492 44.67 4.78 -6.73
N ALA A 493 45.46 5.39 -7.62
CA ALA A 493 46.62 6.16 -7.26
C ALA A 493 46.28 7.39 -6.41
N GLN A 494 45.19 8.12 -6.79
CA GLN A 494 44.68 9.26 -6.02
C GLN A 494 44.24 8.83 -4.62
N LEU A 495 43.52 7.70 -4.49
CA LEU A 495 43.14 7.17 -3.19
C LEU A 495 44.35 6.95 -2.27
N TYR A 496 45.42 6.38 -2.79
CA TYR A 496 46.64 6.18 -1.99
C TYR A 496 47.34 7.49 -1.60
N VAL A 497 47.31 8.51 -2.47
CA VAL A 497 47.81 9.85 -2.13
C VAL A 497 46.98 10.47 -1.01
N GLU A 498 45.65 10.37 -1.09
CA GLU A 498 44.71 10.90 -0.07
C GLU A 498 44.96 10.29 1.32
N ILE A 499 45.28 9.00 1.40
CA ILE A 499 45.53 8.30 2.66
C ILE A 499 47.01 8.27 3.07
N HIS A 500 47.87 9.06 2.40
CA HIS A 500 49.30 9.16 2.67
C HIS A 500 50.08 7.84 2.56
N GLU A 501 49.66 6.94 1.68
CA GLU A 501 50.36 5.70 1.37
C GLU A 501 51.29 5.89 0.13
N GLU A 502 52.35 6.65 0.28
CA GLU A 502 53.24 7.08 -0.82
C GLU A 502 53.82 5.92 -1.63
N GLN A 503 54.22 4.83 -0.98
CA GLN A 503 54.80 3.66 -1.66
C GLN A 503 53.79 2.97 -2.59
N ASN A 504 52.57 2.83 -2.12
CA ASN A 504 51.49 2.26 -2.93
C ASN A 504 51.06 3.19 -4.07
N ALA A 505 51.02 4.48 -3.80
CA ALA A 505 50.74 5.49 -4.83
C ALA A 505 51.81 5.45 -5.93
N GLU A 506 53.10 5.45 -5.58
CA GLU A 506 54.22 5.38 -6.52
C GLU A 506 54.18 4.10 -7.38
N PHE A 507 53.89 2.96 -6.75
CA PHE A 507 53.75 1.70 -7.47
C PHE A 507 52.64 1.77 -8.53
N VAL A 508 51.46 2.26 -8.16
CA VAL A 508 50.30 2.36 -9.07
C VAL A 508 50.56 3.38 -10.18
N TRP A 509 51.22 4.52 -9.87
CA TRP A 509 51.62 5.51 -10.88
C TRP A 509 52.66 4.94 -11.87
N ARG A 510 53.58 4.09 -11.43
CA ARG A 510 54.55 3.42 -12.28
C ARG A 510 53.89 2.45 -13.24
N GLU A 511 52.94 1.63 -12.73
CA GLU A 511 52.10 0.74 -13.56
C GLU A 511 51.32 1.53 -14.61
N LEU A 512 50.66 2.62 -14.21
CA LEU A 512 49.90 3.47 -15.11
C LEU A 512 50.78 4.08 -16.21
N ARG A 513 51.96 4.54 -15.86
CA ARG A 513 52.92 5.08 -16.83
C ARG A 513 53.31 4.03 -17.87
N ASN A 514 53.55 2.78 -17.47
CA ASN A 514 53.86 1.68 -18.39
C ASN A 514 52.69 1.40 -19.35
N ILE A 515 51.45 1.41 -18.85
CA ILE A 515 50.24 1.23 -19.66
C ILE A 515 50.08 2.36 -20.69
N VAL A 516 50.23 3.60 -20.28
CA VAL A 516 50.13 4.78 -21.16
C VAL A 516 51.25 4.78 -22.20
N SER A 517 52.50 4.47 -21.80
CA SER A 517 53.64 4.39 -22.73
C SER A 517 53.47 3.27 -23.76
N SER A 518 52.88 2.14 -23.39
CA SER A 518 52.58 1.06 -24.35
C SER A 518 51.49 1.42 -25.37
N ARG A 519 50.58 2.32 -25.03
CA ARG A 519 49.47 2.77 -25.90
C ARG A 519 49.90 3.89 -26.86
N PHE A 520 50.62 4.89 -26.35
CA PHE A 520 50.88 6.16 -27.07
C PHE A 520 52.32 6.33 -27.52
N GLY A 521 53.24 5.39 -27.21
CA GLY A 521 54.66 5.47 -27.51
C GLY A 521 55.47 6.25 -26.46
N LYS A 522 56.81 6.02 -26.45
CA LYS A 522 57.74 6.66 -25.52
C LYS A 522 57.96 8.14 -25.91
N GLY A 523 57.06 9.01 -25.63
CA GLY A 523 57.19 10.43 -25.95
C GLY A 523 55.95 11.26 -25.81
N SER A 524 54.82 10.64 -25.55
CA SER A 524 53.60 11.39 -25.24
C SER A 524 53.68 11.84 -23.77
N GLU A 525 54.01 13.10 -23.53
CA GLU A 525 53.77 13.80 -22.27
C GLU A 525 52.25 13.92 -22.04
N VAL A 526 51.60 12.80 -21.81
CA VAL A 526 50.27 12.82 -21.20
C VAL A 526 50.57 13.18 -19.73
N SER A 527 50.21 14.39 -19.33
CA SER A 527 50.27 14.88 -17.97
C SER A 527 49.66 13.83 -17.00
N CYS A 528 50.50 12.93 -16.51
CA CYS A 528 50.15 11.88 -15.54
C CYS A 528 50.53 12.29 -14.11
N CYS A 529 50.92 13.56 -13.90
CA CYS A 529 51.21 14.08 -12.55
C CYS A 529 50.18 15.11 -12.12
N PRO A 530 49.70 15.06 -10.83
CA PRO A 530 49.01 16.16 -10.23
C PRO A 530 49.89 17.39 -10.11
#